data_cae44f92ec9c62d82d5fa7a5c00e5c5d
#
_entry.id   cae44f92ec9c62d82d5fa7a5c00e5c5d
#
_cell.length_a   1.000
_cell.length_b   1.000
_cell.length_c   1.000
_cell.angle_alpha   90.00
_cell.angle_beta   90.00
_cell.angle_gamma   90.00
#
_symmetry.space_group_name_H-M   'P 1'
#
loop_
_entity.id
_entity.type
_entity.pdbx_description
1 polymer ?
#
loop_
_entity_poly.entity_id
_entity_poly.type
_entity_poly.pdbx_seq_one_letter_code
_entity_poly.pdbx_strand_id
1 'polypeptide(L)'
;MNFKKKCEELNIDLPGEGEYAVGMMFLPRESDEDLECEGIFETILREEGLKLLGWRDVEVDRNAIGEIAKGSEPLIKQVFIDKESYTTEEFERKLFIVRKKAEIAVRNSTMHNKGYFYIPSLSSRTIIYKGLLLARQIGSFYKDLSDKDFKSALSLIHQR
;
A
#
# COMPACT_ATOMS: atom_id res chain seq x y z
N MET A 1 -10.90 9.83 4.47
CA MET A 1 -9.92 9.41 5.50
C MET A 1 -8.86 10.48 5.59
N ASN A 2 -8.62 10.95 6.77
CA ASN A 2 -7.51 11.88 6.98
C ASN A 2 -6.25 11.04 7.29
N PHE A 3 -5.43 10.77 6.28
CA PHE A 3 -4.15 10.06 6.45
C PHE A 3 -3.28 10.72 7.52
N LYS A 4 -3.27 12.05 7.57
CA LYS A 4 -2.48 12.79 8.53
C LYS A 4 -2.80 12.38 9.97
N LYS A 5 -4.08 12.36 10.35
CA LYS A 5 -4.50 11.95 11.69
C LYS A 5 -4.08 10.51 12.02
N LYS A 6 -4.28 9.56 11.10
CA LYS A 6 -3.88 8.15 11.31
C LYS A 6 -2.37 7.97 11.39
N CYS A 7 -1.61 8.75 10.62
CA CYS A 7 -0.16 8.73 10.66
C CYS A 7 0.41 9.39 11.92
N GLU A 8 -0.22 10.46 12.42
CA GLU A 8 0.16 11.07 13.69
C GLU A 8 0.06 10.08 14.86
N GLU A 9 -0.99 9.24 14.88
CA GLU A 9 -1.16 8.16 15.89
C GLU A 9 -0.01 7.13 15.85
N LEU A 10 0.67 6.99 14.70
CA LEU A 10 1.79 6.09 14.47
C LEU A 10 3.16 6.81 14.50
N ASN A 11 3.20 8.07 14.89
CA ASN A 11 4.39 8.93 14.86
C ASN A 11 5.01 9.07 13.45
N ILE A 12 4.18 9.01 12.41
CA ILE A 12 4.57 9.28 11.02
C ILE A 12 4.18 10.73 10.73
N ASP A 13 5.18 11.58 10.53
CA ASP A 13 4.98 12.99 10.17
C ASP A 13 4.80 13.11 8.65
N LEU A 14 3.56 13.34 8.22
CA LEU A 14 3.23 13.53 6.80
C LEU A 14 3.36 15.00 6.40
N PRO A 15 4.03 15.29 5.26
CA PRO A 15 3.99 16.59 4.63
C PRO A 15 2.57 17.03 4.23
N GLY A 16 2.45 18.18 3.60
CA GLY A 16 1.19 18.66 3.05
C GLY A 16 0.60 17.74 1.97
N GLU A 17 -0.69 17.89 1.69
CA GLU A 17 -1.35 17.15 0.61
C GLU A 17 -0.65 17.39 -0.74
N GLY A 18 -0.40 16.31 -1.48
CA GLY A 18 0.35 16.34 -2.75
C GLY A 18 1.88 16.29 -2.59
N GLU A 19 2.41 16.36 -1.37
CA GLU A 19 3.85 16.32 -1.09
C GLU A 19 4.33 14.94 -0.60
N TYR A 20 3.49 13.93 -0.67
CA TYR A 20 3.83 12.53 -0.39
C TYR A 20 3.05 11.57 -1.28
N ALA A 21 3.56 10.35 -1.40
CA ALA A 21 2.87 9.24 -2.04
C ALA A 21 2.41 8.20 -1.02
N VAL A 22 1.37 7.47 -1.39
CA VAL A 22 0.89 6.30 -0.64
C VAL A 22 0.99 5.06 -1.51
N GLY A 23 1.68 4.04 -1.01
CA GLY A 23 1.68 2.70 -1.59
C GLY A 23 0.69 1.81 -0.89
N MET A 24 -0.13 1.06 -1.62
CA MET A 24 -0.86 -0.08 -1.09
C MET A 24 -0.04 -1.32 -1.38
N MET A 25 0.26 -2.11 -0.35
CA MET A 25 1.14 -3.27 -0.41
C MET A 25 0.41 -4.50 0.10
N PHE A 26 0.47 -5.57 -0.66
CA PHE A 26 0.07 -6.92 -0.24
C PHE A 26 1.33 -7.71 0.05
N LEU A 27 1.40 -8.32 1.23
CA LEU A 27 2.59 -8.99 1.76
C LEU A 27 2.23 -10.41 2.21
N PRO A 28 3.20 -11.33 2.28
CA PRO A 28 3.02 -12.62 2.95
C PRO A 28 2.50 -12.42 4.38
N ARG A 29 1.54 -13.24 4.80
CA ARG A 29 0.96 -13.16 6.14
C ARG A 29 1.66 -14.07 7.15
N GLU A 30 2.16 -15.19 6.68
CA GLU A 30 2.79 -16.22 7.50
C GLU A 30 4.30 -16.17 7.30
N SER A 31 5.06 -16.20 8.38
CA SER A 31 6.52 -16.05 8.42
C SER A 31 7.00 -14.59 8.42
N ASP A 32 8.29 -14.40 8.70
CA ASP A 32 8.95 -13.07 8.68
C ASP A 32 9.23 -12.56 7.25
N GLU A 33 8.63 -13.19 6.22
CA GLU A 33 8.81 -12.81 4.82
C GLU A 33 8.16 -11.45 4.49
N ASP A 34 7.19 -10.99 5.29
CA ASP A 34 6.67 -9.63 5.18
C ASP A 34 7.75 -8.58 5.47
N LEU A 35 8.53 -8.79 6.54
CA LEU A 35 9.66 -7.92 6.90
C LEU A 35 10.78 -7.97 5.84
N GLU A 36 11.03 -9.14 5.25
CA GLU A 36 11.98 -9.27 4.15
C GLU A 36 11.51 -8.49 2.90
N CYS A 37 10.22 -8.57 2.56
CA CYS A 37 9.62 -7.78 1.48
C CYS A 37 9.72 -6.27 1.74
N GLU A 38 9.45 -5.82 2.97
CA GLU A 38 9.63 -4.41 3.37
C GLU A 38 11.09 -3.98 3.22
N GLY A 39 12.04 -4.77 3.71
CA GLY A 39 13.47 -4.48 3.62
C GLY A 39 13.97 -4.37 2.18
N ILE A 40 13.49 -5.26 1.28
CA ILE A 40 13.78 -5.18 -0.17
C ILE A 40 13.22 -3.87 -0.75
N PHE A 41 11.96 -3.56 -0.43
CA PHE A 41 11.32 -2.33 -0.92
C PHE A 41 12.04 -1.08 -0.44
N GLU A 42 12.37 -0.99 0.84
CA GLU A 42 13.08 0.15 1.45
C GLU A 42 14.49 0.34 0.86
N THR A 43 15.18 -0.76 0.59
CA THR A 43 16.50 -0.71 -0.03
C THR A 43 16.41 -0.10 -1.43
N ILE A 44 15.46 -0.57 -2.24
CA ILE A 44 15.22 -0.05 -3.60
C ILE A 44 14.76 1.40 -3.56
N LEU A 45 13.89 1.76 -2.61
CA LEU A 45 13.43 3.13 -2.41
C LEU A 45 14.60 4.08 -2.18
N ARG A 46 15.51 3.71 -1.28
CA ARG A 46 16.73 4.48 -0.96
C ARG A 46 17.68 4.57 -2.14
N GLU A 47 17.88 3.46 -2.89
CA GLU A 47 18.72 3.46 -4.10
C GLU A 47 18.20 4.40 -5.18
N GLU A 48 16.88 4.56 -5.28
CA GLU A 48 16.24 5.52 -6.19
C GLU A 48 16.22 6.96 -5.65
N GLY A 49 16.81 7.19 -4.47
CA GLY A 49 16.91 8.50 -3.85
C GLY A 49 15.58 9.03 -3.32
N LEU A 50 14.67 8.15 -2.88
CA LEU A 50 13.42 8.51 -2.24
C LEU A 50 13.48 8.24 -0.74
N LYS A 51 12.73 9.05 0.02
CA LYS A 51 12.70 8.99 1.47
C LYS A 51 11.43 8.31 1.97
N LEU A 52 11.60 7.25 2.77
CA LEU A 52 10.53 6.62 3.52
C LEU A 52 10.06 7.55 4.65
N LEU A 53 8.75 7.70 4.79
CA LEU A 53 8.13 8.35 5.95
C LEU A 53 7.65 7.34 6.98
N GLY A 54 7.15 6.19 6.55
CA GLY A 54 6.75 5.12 7.44
C GLY A 54 5.78 4.11 6.82
N TRP A 55 5.42 3.11 7.63
CA TRP A 55 4.49 2.04 7.30
C TRP A 55 3.26 2.07 8.21
N ARG A 56 2.12 1.67 7.68
CA ARG A 56 0.87 1.51 8.41
C ARG A 56 0.20 0.19 8.04
N ASP A 57 -0.24 -0.57 9.03
CA ASP A 57 -1.14 -1.69 8.80
C ASP A 57 -2.51 -1.18 8.37
N VAL A 58 -3.08 -1.78 7.33
CA VAL A 58 -4.43 -1.45 6.89
C VAL A 58 -5.43 -2.29 7.67
N GLU A 59 -6.28 -1.61 8.43
CA GLU A 59 -7.31 -2.26 9.23
C GLU A 59 -8.39 -2.86 8.34
N VAL A 60 -8.61 -4.18 8.47
CA VAL A 60 -9.61 -4.92 7.70
C VAL A 60 -10.55 -5.71 8.61
N ASP A 61 -11.81 -5.88 8.19
CA ASP A 61 -12.76 -6.76 8.85
C ASP A 61 -12.86 -8.11 8.12
N ARG A 62 -12.17 -9.10 8.66
CA ARG A 62 -12.15 -10.47 8.11
C ARG A 62 -13.53 -11.16 8.12
N ASN A 63 -14.49 -10.67 8.92
CA ASN A 63 -15.83 -11.21 8.93
C ASN A 63 -16.65 -10.78 7.70
N ALA A 64 -16.20 -9.76 6.98
CA ALA A 64 -16.84 -9.29 5.74
C ALA A 64 -16.58 -10.22 4.55
N ILE A 65 -15.67 -11.19 4.66
CA ILE A 65 -15.24 -12.08 3.56
C ILE A 65 -15.50 -13.55 3.89
N GLY A 66 -15.66 -14.37 2.85
CA GLY A 66 -15.87 -15.81 3.00
C GLY A 66 -14.59 -16.58 3.35
N GLU A 67 -14.73 -17.82 3.83
CA GLU A 67 -13.60 -18.65 4.29
C GLU A 67 -12.53 -18.88 3.21
N ILE A 68 -12.93 -19.05 1.96
CA ILE A 68 -11.97 -19.21 0.84
C ILE A 68 -11.10 -17.97 0.68
N ALA A 69 -11.70 -16.78 0.75
CA ALA A 69 -10.97 -15.51 0.64
C ALA A 69 -10.05 -15.29 1.86
N LYS A 70 -10.46 -15.71 3.07
CA LYS A 70 -9.63 -15.66 4.28
C LYS A 70 -8.37 -16.49 4.15
N GLY A 71 -8.46 -17.66 3.48
CA GLY A 71 -7.31 -18.56 3.27
C GLY A 71 -6.25 -18.00 2.33
N SER A 72 -6.59 -17.04 1.47
CA SER A 72 -5.68 -16.41 0.53
C SER A 72 -5.48 -14.91 0.77
N GLU A 73 -5.98 -14.40 1.91
CA GLU A 73 -5.85 -12.99 2.27
C GLU A 73 -4.40 -12.63 2.61
N PRO A 74 -3.79 -11.65 1.92
CA PRO A 74 -2.46 -11.16 2.27
C PRO A 74 -2.49 -10.29 3.54
N LEU A 75 -1.33 -10.05 4.12
CA LEU A 75 -1.15 -8.90 5.00
C LEU A 75 -1.22 -7.63 4.15
N ILE A 76 -1.96 -6.63 4.60
CA ILE A 76 -2.16 -5.40 3.84
C ILE A 76 -1.55 -4.24 4.60
N LYS A 77 -0.57 -3.57 3.99
CA LYS A 77 0.09 -2.39 4.56
C LYS A 77 0.04 -1.20 3.59
N GLN A 78 0.18 -0.02 4.15
CA GLN A 78 0.42 1.21 3.39
C GLN A 78 1.81 1.73 3.72
N VAL A 79 2.54 2.15 2.68
CA VAL A 79 3.82 2.83 2.79
C VAL A 79 3.66 4.29 2.39
N PHE A 80 4.29 5.18 3.14
CA PHE A 80 4.29 6.62 2.89
C PHE A 80 5.68 7.07 2.50
N ILE A 81 5.78 7.86 1.41
CA ILE A 81 7.03 8.26 0.78
C ILE A 81 7.01 9.78 0.57
N ASP A 82 8.06 10.46 1.00
CA ASP A 82 8.22 11.89 0.84
C ASP A 82 8.51 12.25 -0.63
N LYS A 83 7.86 13.28 -1.12
CA LYS A 83 8.11 13.81 -2.48
C LYS A 83 9.38 14.68 -2.52
N GLU A 84 9.73 15.26 -1.38
CA GLU A 84 10.86 16.19 -1.27
C GLU A 84 10.82 17.31 -2.35
N SER A 85 11.92 17.54 -3.05
CA SER A 85 12.04 18.58 -4.07
C SER A 85 11.68 18.13 -5.48
N TYR A 86 11.24 16.88 -5.68
CA TYR A 86 10.87 16.40 -7.02
C TYR A 86 9.59 17.06 -7.54
N THR A 87 9.55 17.32 -8.84
CA THR A 87 8.27 17.62 -9.50
C THR A 87 7.34 16.41 -9.42
N THR A 88 6.04 16.63 -9.56
CA THR A 88 5.08 15.53 -9.49
C THR A 88 5.32 14.47 -10.57
N GLU A 89 5.71 14.88 -11.77
CA GLU A 89 6.02 13.96 -12.89
C GLU A 89 7.28 13.13 -12.64
N GLU A 90 8.33 13.74 -12.09
CA GLU A 90 9.56 13.02 -11.71
C GLU A 90 9.29 12.04 -10.58
N PHE A 91 8.52 12.46 -9.58
CA PHE A 91 8.15 11.63 -8.45
C PHE A 91 7.34 10.41 -8.89
N GLU A 92 6.26 10.59 -9.67
CA GLU A 92 5.46 9.47 -10.20
C GLU A 92 6.30 8.49 -11.02
N ARG A 93 7.25 8.98 -11.81
CA ARG A 93 8.17 8.15 -12.59
C ARG A 93 9.09 7.32 -11.69
N LYS A 94 9.65 7.93 -10.65
CA LYS A 94 10.47 7.23 -9.64
C LYS A 94 9.65 6.18 -8.90
N LEU A 95 8.44 6.49 -8.46
CA LEU A 95 7.53 5.56 -7.81
C LEU A 95 7.23 4.34 -8.71
N PHE A 96 7.01 4.57 -10.00
CA PHE A 96 6.85 3.48 -10.96
C PHE A 96 8.09 2.60 -11.08
N ILE A 97 9.29 3.18 -11.11
CA ILE A 97 10.57 2.45 -11.16
C ILE A 97 10.75 1.62 -9.88
N VAL A 98 10.56 2.22 -8.71
CA VAL A 98 10.64 1.53 -7.41
C VAL A 98 9.69 0.34 -7.38
N ARG A 99 8.42 0.55 -7.75
CA ARG A 99 7.43 -0.52 -7.82
C ARG A 99 7.91 -1.68 -8.69
N LYS A 100 8.39 -1.40 -9.91
CA LYS A 100 8.84 -2.44 -10.83
C LYS A 100 10.07 -3.18 -10.35
N LYS A 101 11.04 -2.47 -9.81
CA LYS A 101 12.24 -3.08 -9.23
C LYS A 101 11.90 -3.97 -8.03
N ALA A 102 11.03 -3.52 -7.12
CA ALA A 102 10.60 -4.30 -5.97
C ALA A 102 9.84 -5.57 -6.39
N GLU A 103 8.88 -5.47 -7.33
CA GLU A 103 8.15 -6.62 -7.87
C GLU A 103 9.11 -7.65 -8.49
N ILE A 104 10.17 -7.21 -9.19
CA ILE A 104 11.18 -8.10 -9.80
C ILE A 104 12.08 -8.72 -8.72
N ALA A 105 12.57 -7.92 -7.77
CA ALA A 105 13.46 -8.39 -6.71
C ALA A 105 12.79 -9.46 -5.85
N VAL A 106 11.56 -9.22 -5.38
CA VAL A 106 10.80 -10.20 -4.60
C VAL A 106 10.50 -11.46 -5.43
N ARG A 107 10.13 -11.32 -6.69
CA ARG A 107 9.88 -12.49 -7.57
C ARG A 107 11.12 -13.38 -7.72
N ASN A 108 12.29 -12.78 -7.77
CA ASN A 108 13.57 -13.50 -7.93
C ASN A 108 14.20 -13.96 -6.61
N SER A 109 13.60 -13.61 -5.46
CA SER A 109 14.08 -14.04 -4.15
C SER A 109 13.82 -15.53 -3.90
N THR A 110 14.37 -16.03 -2.81
CA THR A 110 14.18 -17.43 -2.34
C THR A 110 12.97 -17.60 -1.43
N MET A 111 12.22 -16.54 -1.15
CA MET A 111 11.02 -16.57 -0.30
C MET A 111 9.98 -17.57 -0.84
N HIS A 112 9.36 -18.32 0.05
CA HIS A 112 8.34 -19.32 -0.31
C HIS A 112 7.00 -18.66 -0.66
N ASN A 113 6.61 -17.63 0.10
CA ASN A 113 5.32 -16.96 -0.03
C ASN A 113 5.39 -15.69 -0.90
N LYS A 114 6.43 -15.52 -1.70
CA LYS A 114 6.61 -14.35 -2.59
C LYS A 114 5.46 -14.08 -3.55
N GLY A 115 4.61 -15.07 -3.81
CA GLY A 115 3.40 -14.92 -4.63
C GLY A 115 2.34 -14.01 -4.01
N TYR A 116 2.40 -13.77 -2.71
CA TYR A 116 1.53 -12.81 -2.02
C TYR A 116 2.01 -11.35 -2.17
N PHE A 117 3.28 -11.13 -2.54
CA PHE A 117 3.79 -9.78 -2.73
C PHE A 117 3.20 -9.16 -3.98
N TYR A 118 2.46 -8.08 -3.78
CA TYR A 118 1.87 -7.33 -4.87
C TYR A 118 1.66 -5.87 -4.46
N ILE A 119 1.95 -4.94 -5.36
CA ILE A 119 1.75 -3.50 -5.15
C ILE A 119 0.56 -3.03 -6.01
N PRO A 120 -0.67 -2.99 -5.48
CA PRO A 120 -1.85 -2.48 -6.19
C PRO A 120 -1.67 -1.06 -6.71
N SER A 121 -1.13 -0.18 -5.88
CA SER A 121 -0.83 1.22 -6.24
C SER A 121 0.38 1.73 -5.47
N LEU A 122 1.10 2.65 -6.10
CA LEU A 122 2.17 3.46 -5.50
C LEU A 122 2.17 4.79 -6.23
N SER A 123 1.57 5.83 -5.65
CA SER A 123 1.34 7.10 -6.34
C SER A 123 1.05 8.22 -5.35
N SER A 124 1.36 9.46 -5.72
CA SER A 124 0.95 10.68 -5.02
C SER A 124 -0.47 11.13 -5.38
N ARG A 125 -1.11 10.50 -6.38
CA ARG A 125 -2.39 10.92 -6.95
C ARG A 125 -3.53 9.95 -6.71
N THR A 126 -3.23 8.65 -6.61
CA THR A 126 -4.26 7.60 -6.57
C THR A 126 -3.91 6.50 -5.58
N ILE A 127 -4.94 5.93 -4.97
CA ILE A 127 -4.83 4.74 -4.13
C ILE A 127 -5.83 3.69 -4.60
N ILE A 128 -5.44 2.42 -4.59
CA ILE A 128 -6.29 1.30 -5.04
C ILE A 128 -6.56 0.36 -3.88
N TYR A 129 -7.83 0.24 -3.50
CA TYR A 129 -8.36 -0.79 -2.62
C TYR A 129 -8.91 -1.93 -3.48
N LYS A 130 -8.39 -3.13 -3.33
CA LYS A 130 -8.82 -4.30 -4.12
C LYS A 130 -8.68 -5.61 -3.36
N GLY A 131 -9.29 -6.66 -3.87
CA GLY A 131 -9.20 -8.01 -3.33
C GLY A 131 -10.14 -8.95 -4.06
N LEU A 132 -10.16 -10.21 -3.65
CA LEU A 132 -11.17 -11.20 -4.06
C LEU A 132 -12.45 -10.95 -3.25
N LEU A 133 -13.14 -9.87 -3.59
CA LEU A 133 -14.28 -9.33 -2.85
C LEU A 133 -15.45 -9.11 -3.81
N LEU A 134 -16.66 -9.37 -3.33
CA LEU A 134 -17.85 -8.84 -4.00
C LEU A 134 -17.90 -7.32 -3.81
N ALA A 135 -18.46 -6.58 -4.77
CA ALA A 135 -18.52 -5.12 -4.72
C ALA A 135 -19.09 -4.59 -3.40
N ARG A 136 -20.13 -5.24 -2.85
CA ARG A 136 -20.74 -4.90 -1.56
C ARG A 136 -19.84 -5.13 -0.33
N GLN A 137 -18.81 -5.98 -0.46
CA GLN A 137 -17.91 -6.33 0.65
C GLN A 137 -16.76 -5.35 0.81
N ILE A 138 -16.38 -4.63 -0.24
CA ILE A 138 -15.17 -3.79 -0.22
C ILE A 138 -15.23 -2.72 0.88
N GLY A 139 -16.37 -2.05 1.02
CA GLY A 139 -16.56 -1.02 2.06
C GLY A 139 -16.65 -1.59 3.48
N SER A 140 -17.12 -2.82 3.65
CA SER A 140 -17.17 -3.49 4.95
C SER A 140 -15.82 -4.09 5.32
N PHE A 141 -15.07 -4.58 4.33
CA PHE A 141 -13.75 -5.18 4.54
C PHE A 141 -12.70 -4.14 4.92
N TYR A 142 -12.55 -3.08 4.11
CA TYR A 142 -11.60 -2.01 4.40
C TYR A 142 -12.21 -0.96 5.32
N LYS A 143 -11.75 -0.90 6.58
CA LYS A 143 -12.26 0.10 7.56
C LYS A 143 -12.02 1.54 7.10
N ASP A 144 -10.94 1.77 6.36
CA ASP A 144 -10.64 3.08 5.77
C ASP A 144 -11.79 3.62 4.91
N LEU A 145 -12.44 2.75 4.12
CA LEU A 145 -13.53 3.15 3.22
C LEU A 145 -14.85 3.47 3.95
N SER A 146 -14.98 3.03 5.21
CA SER A 146 -16.11 3.34 6.08
C SER A 146 -15.87 4.57 6.97
N ASP A 147 -14.67 5.16 6.91
CA ASP A 147 -14.34 6.37 7.67
C ASP A 147 -15.10 7.57 7.07
N LYS A 148 -15.88 8.26 7.92
CA LYS A 148 -16.67 9.45 7.52
C LYS A 148 -15.82 10.62 7.00
N ASP A 149 -14.54 10.64 7.35
CA ASP A 149 -13.59 11.65 6.89
C ASP A 149 -12.87 11.22 5.59
N PHE A 150 -13.23 10.04 5.04
CA PHE A 150 -12.71 9.60 3.73
C PHE A 150 -13.34 10.44 2.63
N LYS A 151 -12.50 11.22 1.94
CA LYS A 151 -12.91 12.06 0.82
C LYS A 151 -12.04 11.76 -0.40
N SER A 152 -12.66 11.75 -1.56
CA SER A 152 -11.98 11.57 -2.84
C SER A 152 -12.60 12.50 -3.88
N ALA A 153 -11.76 13.11 -4.72
CA ALA A 153 -12.23 13.92 -5.84
C ALA A 153 -12.87 13.05 -6.94
N LEU A 154 -12.42 11.81 -7.09
CA LEU A 154 -12.92 10.84 -8.06
C LEU A 154 -12.86 9.43 -7.46
N SER A 155 -13.91 8.65 -7.67
CA SER A 155 -13.94 7.22 -7.33
C SER A 155 -14.26 6.41 -8.57
N LEU A 156 -13.41 5.42 -8.89
CA LEU A 156 -13.65 4.45 -9.95
C LEU A 156 -13.82 3.06 -9.31
N ILE A 157 -14.95 2.42 -9.57
CA ILE A 157 -15.25 1.08 -9.08
C ILE A 157 -15.33 0.13 -10.26
N HIS A 158 -14.59 -0.97 -10.17
CA HIS A 158 -14.57 -2.02 -11.18
C HIS A 158 -14.68 -3.39 -10.50
N GLN A 159 -15.59 -4.24 -11.03
CA GLN A 159 -15.74 -5.64 -10.63
C GLN A 159 -15.66 -6.52 -11.88
N ARG A 160 -14.93 -7.63 -11.76
CA ARG A 160 -14.91 -8.71 -12.78
C ARG A 160 -15.73 -9.89 -12.31
#